data_fa473fecfe6f1eef202e89632b8c39d1
#
_entry.id   fa473fecfe6f1eef202e89632b8c39d1
#
_cell.length_a   1.000
_cell.length_b   1.000
_cell.length_c   1.000
_cell.angle_alpha   90.00
_cell.angle_beta   90.00
_cell.angle_gamma   90.00
#
_symmetry.space_group_name_H-M   'P 1'
#
loop_
_entity.id
_entity.type
_entity.pdbx_description
1 polymer ?
#
loop_
_entity_poly.entity_id
_entity_poly.type
_entity_poly.pdbx_seq_one_letter_code
_entity_poly.pdbx_strand_id
1 'polypeptide(L)'
;MENSVMVQNFLSYLKFEKRFSEHTVKCYGADLLQFGQFIMENAAQFQHPDSSGEAFSTSDSPALATSHQTEVKLDQKLLTIEVDDARAYMASLNEKQYSKSTIARKLATLRSFYKFLVKRGQIDSNPVEVIRTPKQEKKLPRFLEYEEVKKLLDTPPLTHWLGARDRAILETLYSTGIRVSELVALNMDDIDFLGEVVHIRGKGKKERITPIGSSALQVIQHYMEFRNKRAQSNSNFDSKVLFVNKHGKRLSTRSVRRKMDKYLKIAGLDPQISPHTLRHSFATHMLNNGADLRSVQELLGHQSLSTTQIYTHLTTNKLKEVYEKSHPRENNYSQPTNPDEQRNNNNQW
;
A
#
# COMPACT_ATOMS: atom_id res chain seq x y z
N MET A 1 19.83 15.20 -12.72
CA MET A 1 19.86 14.03 -11.84
C MET A 1 18.91 12.90 -12.27
N GLU A 2 17.95 13.15 -13.14
CA GLU A 2 17.13 12.08 -13.74
C GLU A 2 17.93 11.21 -14.75
N ASN A 3 19.18 11.53 -15.01
CA ASN A 3 19.97 10.99 -16.12
C ASN A 3 21.16 10.09 -15.73
N SER A 4 21.41 9.79 -14.43
CA SER A 4 22.43 8.78 -14.08
C SER A 4 22.11 7.45 -14.78
N VAL A 5 22.98 7.02 -15.68
CA VAL A 5 22.81 5.78 -16.46
C VAL A 5 22.75 4.56 -15.53
N MET A 6 23.56 4.54 -14.47
CA MET A 6 23.56 3.45 -13.50
C MET A 6 22.24 3.34 -12.76
N VAL A 7 21.69 4.47 -12.30
CA VAL A 7 20.39 4.50 -11.59
C VAL A 7 19.27 4.06 -12.54
N GLN A 8 19.26 4.53 -13.79
CA GLN A 8 18.27 4.10 -14.77
C GLN A 8 18.35 2.61 -15.10
N ASN A 9 19.57 2.08 -15.26
CA ASN A 9 19.78 0.65 -15.47
C ASN A 9 19.26 -0.17 -14.28
N PHE A 10 19.51 0.28 -13.07
CA PHE A 10 18.97 -0.36 -11.87
C PHE A 10 17.45 -0.32 -11.81
N LEU A 11 16.83 0.83 -12.07
CA LEU A 11 15.38 0.97 -12.10
C LEU A 11 14.74 0.09 -13.19
N SER A 12 15.38 -0.01 -14.35
CA SER A 12 14.99 -0.93 -15.42
C SER A 12 15.12 -2.40 -15.00
N TYR A 13 16.21 -2.76 -14.34
CA TYR A 13 16.39 -4.09 -13.74
C TYR A 13 15.28 -4.44 -12.74
N LEU A 14 14.92 -3.51 -11.84
CA LEU A 14 13.82 -3.70 -10.90
C LEU A 14 12.48 -3.90 -11.61
N LYS A 15 12.23 -3.12 -12.66
CA LYS A 15 10.97 -3.15 -13.41
C LYS A 15 10.84 -4.43 -14.25
N PHE A 16 11.85 -4.76 -15.05
CA PHE A 16 11.74 -5.82 -16.05
C PHE A 16 12.25 -7.19 -15.57
N GLU A 17 13.38 -7.25 -14.85
CA GLU A 17 13.91 -8.52 -14.37
C GLU A 17 13.30 -8.94 -13.03
N LYS A 18 13.16 -8.00 -12.08
CA LYS A 18 12.58 -8.28 -10.76
C LYS A 18 11.06 -8.12 -10.69
N ARG A 19 10.43 -7.60 -11.73
CA ARG A 19 8.97 -7.37 -11.83
C ARG A 19 8.38 -6.61 -10.65
N PHE A 20 9.12 -5.62 -10.16
CA PHE A 20 8.63 -4.73 -9.10
C PHE A 20 7.49 -3.86 -9.63
N SER A 21 6.60 -3.41 -8.72
CA SER A 21 5.54 -2.48 -9.10
C SER A 21 6.12 -1.13 -9.49
N GLU A 22 5.45 -0.40 -10.39
CA GLU A 22 5.85 0.96 -10.77
C GLU A 22 5.99 1.89 -9.56
N HIS A 23 5.12 1.75 -8.57
CA HIS A 23 5.20 2.52 -7.33
C HIS A 23 6.49 2.19 -6.55
N THR A 24 6.88 0.92 -6.46
CA THR A 24 8.13 0.53 -5.81
C THR A 24 9.32 1.09 -6.54
N VAL A 25 9.35 0.99 -7.88
CA VAL A 25 10.42 1.55 -8.72
C VAL A 25 10.53 3.07 -8.53
N LYS A 26 9.40 3.79 -8.52
CA LYS A 26 9.37 5.24 -8.23
C LYS A 26 9.91 5.58 -6.83
N CYS A 27 9.57 4.80 -5.81
CA CYS A 27 10.10 5.01 -4.46
C CYS A 27 11.61 4.78 -4.39
N TYR A 28 12.12 3.74 -5.06
CA TYR A 28 13.55 3.47 -5.14
C TYR A 28 14.28 4.58 -5.90
N GLY A 29 13.73 5.06 -7.01
CA GLY A 29 14.28 6.20 -7.75
C GLY A 29 14.36 7.47 -6.90
N ALA A 30 13.30 7.79 -6.16
CA ALA A 30 13.29 8.95 -5.27
C ALA A 30 14.31 8.83 -4.11
N ASP A 31 14.51 7.62 -3.58
CA ASP A 31 15.51 7.39 -2.53
C ASP A 31 16.94 7.55 -3.06
N LEU A 32 17.23 7.02 -4.26
CA LEU A 32 18.53 7.16 -4.91
C LEU A 32 18.80 8.61 -5.34
N LEU A 33 17.78 9.31 -5.80
CA LEU A 33 17.89 10.74 -6.12
C LEU A 33 18.31 11.55 -4.90
N GLN A 34 17.68 11.32 -3.75
CA GLN A 34 18.02 12.01 -2.52
C GLN A 34 19.44 11.66 -2.03
N PHE A 35 19.84 10.38 -2.16
CA PHE A 35 21.19 9.96 -1.83
C PHE A 35 22.22 10.62 -2.75
N GLY A 36 22.00 10.63 -4.06
CA GLY A 36 22.87 11.30 -5.03
C GLY A 36 23.00 12.80 -4.77
N GLN A 37 21.91 13.48 -4.35
CA GLN A 37 21.96 14.89 -3.93
C GLN A 37 22.88 15.08 -2.73
N PHE A 38 22.71 14.24 -1.70
CA PHE A 38 23.55 14.31 -0.52
C PHE A 38 25.04 14.13 -0.85
N ILE A 39 25.38 13.14 -1.69
CA ILE A 39 26.77 12.89 -2.09
C ILE A 39 27.36 14.07 -2.88
N MET A 40 26.58 14.68 -3.76
CA MET A 40 27.06 15.84 -4.54
C MET A 40 27.22 17.09 -3.69
N GLU A 41 26.33 17.35 -2.74
CA GLU A 41 26.39 18.49 -1.81
C GLU A 41 27.59 18.39 -0.87
N ASN A 42 27.95 17.18 -0.42
CA ASN A 42 29.05 16.94 0.50
C ASN A 42 30.34 16.46 -0.20
N ALA A 43 30.43 16.68 -1.51
CA ALA A 43 31.55 16.23 -2.34
C ALA A 43 32.93 16.69 -1.87
N ALA A 44 33.03 17.87 -1.21
CA ALA A 44 34.27 18.42 -0.67
C ALA A 44 34.72 17.71 0.63
N GLN A 45 33.79 17.10 1.36
CA GLN A 45 34.08 16.36 2.61
C GLN A 45 34.49 14.90 2.34
N PHE A 46 34.15 14.37 1.15
CA PHE A 46 34.42 13.00 0.73
C PHE A 46 35.57 12.88 -0.28
N GLN A 47 36.53 13.80 -0.23
CA GLN A 47 37.78 13.69 -1.00
C GLN A 47 38.77 12.78 -0.23
N HIS A 48 38.86 11.53 -0.65
CA HIS A 48 39.97 10.67 -0.19
C HIS A 48 41.29 11.11 -0.84
N PRO A 49 42.41 11.09 -0.09
CA PRO A 49 43.68 11.70 -0.51
C PRO A 49 44.41 11.03 -1.69
N ASP A 50 43.90 9.95 -2.27
CA ASP A 50 44.62 9.14 -3.27
C ASP A 50 44.19 9.34 -4.74
N SER A 51 43.57 10.43 -5.14
CA SER A 51 43.29 10.71 -6.54
C SER A 51 43.97 11.98 -7.07
N SER A 52 45.30 11.96 -7.14
CA SER A 52 46.07 12.88 -7.93
C SER A 52 46.09 12.43 -9.40
N GLY A 53 45.08 12.82 -10.15
CA GLY A 53 44.99 12.67 -11.59
C GLY A 53 44.87 14.04 -12.25
N GLU A 54 45.86 14.39 -13.08
CA GLU A 54 46.13 15.66 -13.71
C GLU A 54 44.93 16.32 -14.42
N ALA A 55 44.78 17.62 -14.16
CA ALA A 55 43.82 18.47 -14.83
C ALA A 55 44.31 18.81 -16.26
N PHE A 56 43.59 18.32 -17.27
CA PHE A 56 43.72 18.80 -18.64
C PHE A 56 42.66 19.88 -18.91
N SER A 57 43.13 21.11 -19.07
CA SER A 57 42.29 22.25 -19.46
C SER A 57 42.09 22.32 -20.94
N THR A 58 40.85 22.20 -21.43
CA THR A 58 40.46 22.70 -22.77
C THR A 58 39.17 23.48 -22.64
N SER A 59 39.26 24.76 -23.04
CA SER A 59 38.18 25.70 -23.24
C SER A 59 37.38 25.33 -24.50
N ASP A 60 36.04 25.30 -24.43
CA ASP A 60 35.11 26.07 -25.24
C ASP A 60 33.68 25.48 -25.28
N SER A 61 32.74 26.40 -25.14
CA SER A 61 31.30 26.38 -25.44
C SER A 61 30.36 25.94 -24.30
N PRO A 62 29.51 26.88 -23.80
CA PRO A 62 28.60 26.65 -22.70
C PRO A 62 27.18 26.39 -23.21
N ALA A 63 26.55 25.40 -22.68
CA ALA A 63 25.13 25.20 -22.43
C ALA A 63 24.61 23.76 -22.56
N LEU A 64 25.22 22.88 -23.37
CA LEU A 64 24.85 21.47 -23.49
C LEU A 64 25.82 20.51 -22.76
N ALA A 65 27.00 20.97 -22.42
CA ALA A 65 28.06 20.18 -21.76
C ALA A 65 27.87 20.03 -20.26
N THR A 66 27.12 20.91 -19.59
CA THR A 66 26.99 20.96 -18.16
C THR A 66 26.16 19.80 -17.58
N SER A 67 25.18 19.30 -18.31
CA SER A 67 24.35 18.16 -17.82
C SER A 67 25.11 16.84 -17.90
N HIS A 68 25.81 16.56 -18.99
CA HIS A 68 26.60 15.33 -19.17
C HIS A 68 27.81 15.25 -18.23
N GLN A 69 28.50 16.35 -17.98
CA GLN A 69 29.63 16.39 -17.05
C GLN A 69 29.18 16.17 -15.61
N THR A 70 28.00 16.68 -15.22
CA THR A 70 27.45 16.47 -13.88
C THR A 70 26.98 15.02 -13.67
N GLU A 71 26.51 14.37 -14.73
CA GLU A 71 26.05 12.97 -14.72
C GLU A 71 27.22 12.00 -14.57
N VAL A 72 28.27 12.18 -15.35
CA VAL A 72 29.51 11.38 -15.27
C VAL A 72 30.14 11.52 -13.88
N LYS A 73 30.12 12.72 -13.30
CA LYS A 73 30.62 12.97 -11.94
C LYS A 73 29.80 12.25 -10.86
N LEU A 74 28.45 12.17 -11.01
CA LEU A 74 27.61 11.46 -10.06
C LEU A 74 27.84 9.94 -10.14
N ASP A 75 27.87 9.36 -11.33
CA ASP A 75 28.11 7.93 -11.53
C ASP A 75 29.48 7.50 -10.99
N GLN A 76 30.52 8.30 -11.26
CA GLN A 76 31.86 8.07 -10.70
C GLN A 76 31.83 8.10 -9.16
N LYS A 77 31.16 9.09 -8.55
CA LYS A 77 31.05 9.19 -7.10
C LYS A 77 30.26 8.03 -6.49
N LEU A 78 29.19 7.57 -7.16
CA LEU A 78 28.44 6.40 -6.68
C LEU A 78 29.27 5.11 -6.69
N LEU A 79 30.26 4.99 -7.56
CA LEU A 79 31.19 3.86 -7.59
C LEU A 79 32.27 3.91 -6.51
N THR A 80 32.67 5.12 -6.06
CA THR A 80 33.75 5.34 -5.07
C THR A 80 33.24 5.54 -3.64
N ILE A 81 31.93 5.32 -3.39
CA ILE A 81 31.32 5.42 -2.06
C ILE A 81 31.92 4.40 -1.10
N GLU A 82 32.33 4.87 0.05
CA GLU A 82 32.77 4.07 1.16
C GLU A 82 31.70 3.90 2.25
N VAL A 83 31.98 3.06 3.24
CA VAL A 83 31.08 2.79 4.36
C VAL A 83 30.77 4.06 5.14
N ASP A 84 31.76 4.95 5.30
CA ASP A 84 31.61 6.16 6.09
C ASP A 84 30.75 7.22 5.39
N ASP A 85 30.77 7.29 4.07
CA ASP A 85 29.85 8.14 3.30
C ASP A 85 28.40 7.70 3.50
N ALA A 86 28.16 6.40 3.46
CA ALA A 86 26.83 5.85 3.69
C ALA A 86 26.39 6.03 5.15
N ARG A 87 27.29 5.98 6.13
CA ARG A 87 27.02 6.33 7.55
C ARG A 87 26.67 7.80 7.70
N ALA A 88 27.41 8.69 7.07
CA ALA A 88 27.14 10.13 7.08
C ALA A 88 25.75 10.44 6.50
N TYR A 89 25.37 9.77 5.40
CA TYR A 89 24.00 9.89 4.89
C TYR A 89 22.96 9.42 5.89
N MET A 90 23.15 8.29 6.57
CA MET A 90 22.22 7.82 7.61
C MET A 90 22.13 8.82 8.78
N ALA A 91 23.24 9.43 9.18
CA ALA A 91 23.27 10.48 10.21
C ALA A 91 22.46 11.70 9.78
N SER A 92 22.64 12.18 8.55
CA SER A 92 21.87 13.32 8.01
C SER A 92 20.36 13.05 7.95
N LEU A 93 19.93 11.80 7.70
CA LEU A 93 18.51 11.43 7.76
C LEU A 93 17.96 11.47 9.19
N ASN A 94 18.78 11.12 10.20
CA ASN A 94 18.39 11.23 11.61
C ASN A 94 18.28 12.71 12.03
N GLU A 95 19.23 13.57 11.66
CA GLU A 95 19.20 15.01 11.89
C GLU A 95 17.96 15.66 11.28
N LYS A 96 17.58 15.25 10.07
CA LYS A 96 16.34 15.66 9.38
C LYS A 96 15.07 15.01 9.97
N GLN A 97 15.18 14.29 11.10
CA GLN A 97 14.09 13.67 11.84
C GLN A 97 13.22 12.70 11.01
N TYR A 98 13.81 11.99 10.04
CA TYR A 98 13.10 10.93 9.35
C TYR A 98 12.74 9.79 10.30
N SER A 99 11.56 9.19 10.13
CA SER A 99 11.14 8.03 10.93
C SER A 99 12.08 6.84 10.73
N LYS A 100 12.30 6.03 11.78
CA LYS A 100 13.10 4.79 11.73
C LYS A 100 12.68 3.88 10.55
N SER A 101 11.39 3.83 10.24
CA SER A 101 10.85 3.07 9.11
C SER A 101 11.29 3.65 7.75
N THR A 102 11.30 4.98 7.61
CA THR A 102 11.76 5.64 6.39
C THR A 102 13.25 5.43 6.19
N ILE A 103 14.05 5.55 7.24
CA ILE A 103 15.50 5.31 7.20
C ILE A 103 15.78 3.84 6.81
N ALA A 104 15.08 2.89 7.43
CA ALA A 104 15.22 1.46 7.10
C ALA A 104 14.88 1.17 5.62
N ARG A 105 13.83 1.80 5.06
CA ARG A 105 13.48 1.66 3.64
C ARG A 105 14.56 2.24 2.74
N LYS A 106 15.08 3.43 3.04
CA LYS A 106 16.15 4.06 2.26
C LYS A 106 17.42 3.22 2.27
N LEU A 107 17.79 2.69 3.44
CA LEU A 107 18.93 1.77 3.57
C LEU A 107 18.73 0.48 2.74
N ALA A 108 17.50 -0.07 2.73
CA ALA A 108 17.18 -1.23 1.90
C ALA A 108 17.29 -0.91 0.39
N THR A 109 16.88 0.29 -0.02
CA THR A 109 17.08 0.77 -1.40
C THR A 109 18.55 0.81 -1.78
N LEU A 110 19.40 1.42 -0.94
CA LEU A 110 20.84 1.51 -1.18
C LEU A 110 21.48 0.12 -1.24
N ARG A 111 21.17 -0.77 -0.29
CA ARG A 111 21.69 -2.16 -0.32
C ARG A 111 21.30 -2.87 -1.61
N SER A 112 20.08 -2.70 -2.08
CA SER A 112 19.60 -3.30 -3.32
C SER A 112 20.34 -2.75 -4.54
N PHE A 113 20.60 -1.43 -4.56
CA PHE A 113 21.34 -0.77 -5.62
C PHE A 113 22.80 -1.24 -5.67
N TYR A 114 23.52 -1.19 -4.54
CA TYR A 114 24.91 -1.63 -4.49
C TYR A 114 25.07 -3.14 -4.74
N LYS A 115 24.13 -3.96 -4.29
CA LYS A 115 24.08 -5.39 -4.66
C LYS A 115 23.92 -5.60 -6.18
N PHE A 116 23.16 -4.72 -6.84
CA PHE A 116 23.05 -4.76 -8.30
C PHE A 116 24.38 -4.37 -8.97
N LEU A 117 25.09 -3.34 -8.47
CA LEU A 117 26.40 -2.94 -9.01
C LEU A 117 27.45 -4.05 -8.86
N VAL A 118 27.52 -4.71 -7.70
CA VAL A 118 28.38 -5.89 -7.48
C VAL A 118 28.04 -6.99 -8.46
N LYS A 119 26.75 -7.31 -8.63
CA LYS A 119 26.31 -8.34 -9.59
C LYS A 119 26.70 -8.01 -11.04
N ARG A 120 26.82 -6.76 -11.39
CA ARG A 120 27.24 -6.28 -12.72
C ARG A 120 28.76 -6.10 -12.86
N GLY A 121 29.54 -6.42 -11.83
CA GLY A 121 30.99 -6.29 -11.82
C GLY A 121 31.49 -4.85 -11.87
N GLN A 122 30.67 -3.87 -11.44
CA GLN A 122 31.03 -2.45 -11.43
C GLN A 122 31.77 -2.04 -10.17
N ILE A 123 31.59 -2.80 -9.08
CA ILE A 123 32.31 -2.67 -7.80
C ILE A 123 32.53 -4.07 -7.20
N ASP A 124 33.55 -4.21 -6.37
CA ASP A 124 33.93 -5.50 -5.77
C ASP A 124 33.08 -5.86 -4.54
N SER A 125 32.65 -4.87 -3.77
CA SER A 125 31.91 -5.09 -2.53
C SER A 125 30.80 -4.05 -2.33
N ASN A 126 29.82 -4.39 -1.48
CA ASN A 126 28.70 -3.52 -1.16
C ASN A 126 29.03 -2.67 0.08
N PRO A 127 29.29 -1.35 -0.06
CA PRO A 127 29.70 -0.50 1.07
C PRO A 127 28.58 -0.33 2.11
N VAL A 128 27.34 -0.60 1.76
CA VAL A 128 26.16 -0.40 2.63
C VAL A 128 25.78 -1.66 3.42
N GLU A 129 26.42 -2.81 3.14
CA GLU A 129 26.02 -4.10 3.72
C GLU A 129 26.25 -4.15 5.24
N VAL A 130 27.36 -3.59 5.71
CA VAL A 130 27.73 -3.57 7.14
C VAL A 130 26.91 -2.61 8.00
N ILE A 131 26.16 -1.69 7.41
CA ILE A 131 25.37 -0.70 8.15
C ILE A 131 24.14 -1.37 8.77
N ARG A 132 24.01 -1.29 10.08
CA ARG A 132 22.86 -1.91 10.77
C ARG A 132 21.56 -1.14 10.49
N THR A 133 20.50 -1.89 10.17
CA THR A 133 19.17 -1.31 10.03
C THR A 133 18.63 -0.89 11.41
N PRO A 134 18.10 0.33 11.56
CA PRO A 134 17.50 0.77 12.81
C PRO A 134 16.40 -0.19 13.27
N LYS A 135 16.44 -0.61 14.54
CA LYS A 135 15.37 -1.43 15.11
C LYS A 135 14.07 -0.63 15.11
N GLN A 136 13.06 -1.16 14.43
CA GLN A 136 11.71 -0.60 14.46
C GLN A 136 10.99 -1.14 15.69
N GLU A 137 10.35 -0.27 16.45
CA GLU A 137 9.43 -0.69 17.48
C GLU A 137 8.22 -1.37 16.82
N LYS A 138 7.98 -2.62 17.17
CA LYS A 138 6.77 -3.33 16.75
C LYS A 138 5.60 -2.76 17.54
N LYS A 139 4.94 -1.74 17.01
CA LYS A 139 3.65 -1.31 17.55
C LYS A 139 2.65 -2.45 17.30
N LEU A 140 1.94 -2.85 18.33
CA LEU A 140 0.82 -3.77 18.16
C LEU A 140 -0.14 -3.16 17.14
N PRO A 141 -0.54 -3.93 16.12
CA PRO A 141 -1.48 -3.43 15.13
C PRO A 141 -2.79 -3.08 15.84
N ARG A 142 -3.24 -1.83 15.68
CA ARG A 142 -4.55 -1.39 16.16
C ARG A 142 -5.63 -1.93 15.25
N PHE A 143 -6.74 -2.34 15.83
CA PHE A 143 -7.99 -2.62 15.13
C PHE A 143 -9.11 -1.80 15.76
N LEU A 144 -10.19 -1.62 15.03
CA LEU A 144 -11.42 -0.97 15.50
C LEU A 144 -12.31 -2.02 16.11
N GLU A 145 -12.91 -1.72 17.25
CA GLU A 145 -14.02 -2.51 17.79
C GLU A 145 -15.24 -2.41 16.86
N TYR A 146 -16.15 -3.37 16.96
CA TYR A 146 -17.32 -3.41 16.07
C TYR A 146 -18.15 -2.13 16.10
N GLU A 147 -18.39 -1.56 17.28
CA GLU A 147 -19.14 -0.31 17.43
C GLU A 147 -18.43 0.89 16.80
N GLU A 148 -17.10 0.94 16.85
CA GLU A 148 -16.31 1.97 16.18
C GLU A 148 -16.39 1.83 14.66
N VAL A 149 -16.34 0.58 14.15
CA VAL A 149 -16.55 0.31 12.71
C VAL A 149 -17.94 0.77 12.30
N LYS A 150 -18.99 0.38 13.02
CA LYS A 150 -20.37 0.77 12.74
C LYS A 150 -20.50 2.29 12.70
N LYS A 151 -19.96 3.00 13.70
CA LYS A 151 -19.95 4.44 13.77
C LYS A 151 -19.28 5.09 12.56
N LEU A 152 -18.13 4.56 12.13
CA LEU A 152 -17.43 5.02 10.94
C LEU A 152 -18.25 4.79 9.66
N LEU A 153 -18.82 3.61 9.51
CA LEU A 153 -19.62 3.24 8.34
C LEU A 153 -20.90 4.08 8.24
N ASP A 154 -21.54 4.40 9.36
CA ASP A 154 -22.78 5.15 9.42
C ASP A 154 -22.60 6.68 9.24
N THR A 155 -21.37 7.20 9.37
CA THR A 155 -21.08 8.64 9.29
C THR A 155 -21.33 9.27 7.90
N PRO A 156 -21.01 8.63 6.75
CA PRO A 156 -21.29 9.23 5.44
C PRO A 156 -22.80 9.30 5.18
N PRO A 157 -23.39 10.48 4.85
CA PRO A 157 -24.80 10.60 4.59
C PRO A 157 -25.21 9.94 3.27
N LEU A 158 -26.34 9.25 3.26
CA LEU A 158 -26.91 8.62 2.07
C LEU A 158 -27.74 9.57 1.19
N THR A 159 -28.00 10.79 1.65
CA THR A 159 -28.93 11.75 1.01
C THR A 159 -28.38 12.35 -0.29
N HIS A 160 -27.09 12.23 -0.57
CA HIS A 160 -26.48 12.79 -1.77
C HIS A 160 -25.37 11.87 -2.30
N TRP A 161 -25.13 11.93 -3.59
CA TRP A 161 -24.29 10.97 -4.33
C TRP A 161 -22.86 10.80 -3.80
N LEU A 162 -22.20 11.88 -3.31
CA LEU A 162 -20.85 11.78 -2.76
C LEU A 162 -20.85 11.05 -1.42
N GLY A 163 -21.86 11.27 -0.59
CA GLY A 163 -22.02 10.57 0.68
C GLY A 163 -22.35 9.09 0.47
N ALA A 164 -23.34 8.81 -0.39
CA ALA A 164 -23.69 7.42 -0.77
C ALA A 164 -22.49 6.65 -1.34
N ARG A 165 -21.70 7.31 -2.22
CA ARG A 165 -20.44 6.74 -2.71
C ARG A 165 -19.44 6.44 -1.59
N ASP A 166 -19.21 7.43 -0.72
CA ASP A 166 -18.22 7.33 0.34
C ASP A 166 -18.63 6.25 1.36
N ARG A 167 -19.96 6.12 1.63
CA ARG A 167 -20.51 5.01 2.42
C ARG A 167 -20.27 3.67 1.75
N ALA A 168 -20.59 3.53 0.46
CA ALA A 168 -20.37 2.31 -0.31
C ALA A 168 -18.90 1.89 -0.33
N ILE A 169 -17.98 2.85 -0.40
CA ILE A 169 -16.53 2.59 -0.31
C ILE A 169 -16.15 1.98 1.03
N LEU A 170 -16.61 2.56 2.15
CA LEU A 170 -16.27 2.08 3.49
C LEU A 170 -16.90 0.71 3.77
N GLU A 171 -18.17 0.53 3.39
CA GLU A 171 -18.86 -0.76 3.50
C GLU A 171 -18.15 -1.85 2.70
N THR A 172 -17.76 -1.58 1.46
CA THR A 172 -17.03 -2.54 0.63
C THR A 172 -15.68 -2.91 1.25
N LEU A 173 -14.93 -1.92 1.77
CA LEU A 173 -13.63 -2.17 2.41
C LEU A 173 -13.77 -3.08 3.64
N TYR A 174 -14.77 -2.82 4.48
CA TYR A 174 -14.97 -3.61 5.69
C TYR A 174 -15.60 -4.97 5.40
N SER A 175 -16.61 -5.03 4.55
CA SER A 175 -17.29 -6.27 4.20
C SER A 175 -16.36 -7.30 3.54
N THR A 176 -15.47 -6.85 2.66
CA THR A 176 -14.61 -7.76 1.88
C THR A 176 -13.17 -7.85 2.37
N GLY A 177 -12.74 -6.93 3.23
CA GLY A 177 -11.36 -6.84 3.67
C GLY A 177 -10.35 -6.59 2.55
N ILE A 178 -10.75 -6.12 1.36
CA ILE A 178 -9.86 -5.89 0.22
C ILE A 178 -8.89 -4.71 0.47
N ARG A 179 -7.79 -4.68 -0.31
CA ARG A 179 -6.85 -3.55 -0.26
C ARG A 179 -7.47 -2.32 -0.93
N VAL A 180 -7.12 -1.12 -0.44
CA VAL A 180 -7.61 0.13 -1.05
C VAL A 180 -7.25 0.25 -2.54
N SER A 181 -6.13 -0.31 -2.98
CA SER A 181 -5.74 -0.37 -4.39
C SER A 181 -6.63 -1.30 -5.21
N GLU A 182 -7.09 -2.39 -4.63
CA GLU A 182 -8.04 -3.33 -5.23
C GLU A 182 -9.42 -2.68 -5.33
N LEU A 183 -9.88 -2.01 -4.26
CA LEU A 183 -11.14 -1.26 -4.25
C LEU A 183 -11.22 -0.24 -5.40
N VAL A 184 -10.21 0.62 -5.55
CA VAL A 184 -10.24 1.67 -6.59
C VAL A 184 -10.11 1.09 -8.00
N ALA A 185 -9.62 -0.14 -8.15
CA ALA A 185 -9.54 -0.85 -9.42
C ALA A 185 -10.86 -1.47 -9.86
N LEU A 186 -11.85 -1.63 -8.95
CA LEU A 186 -13.12 -2.28 -9.25
C LEU A 186 -13.87 -1.58 -10.39
N ASN A 187 -14.42 -2.40 -11.26
CA ASN A 187 -15.36 -2.03 -12.30
C ASN A 187 -16.78 -2.47 -11.94
N MET A 188 -17.76 -2.07 -12.71
CA MET A 188 -19.16 -2.45 -12.52
C MET A 188 -19.35 -3.97 -12.62
N ASP A 189 -18.68 -4.60 -13.58
CA ASP A 189 -18.78 -6.03 -13.86
C ASP A 189 -18.03 -6.90 -12.83
N ASP A 190 -17.28 -6.29 -11.92
CA ASP A 190 -16.57 -7.04 -10.88
C ASP A 190 -17.45 -7.38 -9.68
N ILE A 191 -18.70 -6.87 -9.62
CA ILE A 191 -19.66 -7.21 -8.55
C ILE A 191 -20.76 -8.08 -9.11
N ASP A 192 -20.87 -9.28 -8.56
CA ASP A 192 -22.01 -10.16 -8.78
C ASP A 192 -23.00 -9.99 -7.61
N PHE A 193 -24.10 -9.30 -7.87
CA PHE A 193 -25.15 -9.04 -6.90
C PHE A 193 -25.98 -10.28 -6.56
N LEU A 194 -26.10 -11.23 -7.48
CA LEU A 194 -26.84 -12.47 -7.25
C LEU A 194 -25.99 -13.50 -6.52
N GLY A 195 -24.74 -13.62 -6.93
CA GLY A 195 -23.78 -14.51 -6.28
C GLY A 195 -23.22 -13.95 -4.98
N GLU A 196 -23.48 -12.66 -4.64
CA GLU A 196 -22.95 -11.95 -3.47
C GLU A 196 -21.41 -12.05 -3.36
N VAL A 197 -20.74 -11.85 -4.48
CA VAL A 197 -19.28 -11.92 -4.56
C VAL A 197 -18.69 -10.76 -5.34
N VAL A 198 -17.42 -10.48 -5.05
CA VAL A 198 -16.61 -9.49 -5.76
C VAL A 198 -15.42 -10.18 -6.41
N HIS A 199 -15.23 -9.95 -7.70
CA HIS A 199 -14.07 -10.40 -8.46
C HIS A 199 -12.92 -9.41 -8.30
N ILE A 200 -11.84 -9.82 -7.67
CA ILE A 200 -10.71 -8.96 -7.32
C ILE A 200 -9.51 -9.33 -8.16
N ARG A 201 -9.01 -8.35 -8.93
CA ARG A 201 -7.79 -8.47 -9.72
C ARG A 201 -6.60 -7.98 -8.92
N GLY A 202 -5.70 -8.92 -8.57
CA GLY A 202 -4.49 -8.64 -7.82
C GLY A 202 -3.26 -8.37 -8.70
N LYS A 203 -2.10 -8.17 -8.05
CA LYS A 203 -0.82 -7.99 -8.73
C LYS A 203 -0.45 -9.24 -9.54
N GLY A 204 -0.04 -9.07 -10.81
CA GLY A 204 0.44 -10.16 -11.65
C GLY A 204 -0.67 -10.99 -12.30
N LYS A 205 -1.83 -10.41 -12.59
CA LYS A 205 -3.01 -11.08 -13.18
C LYS A 205 -3.60 -12.21 -12.33
N LYS A 206 -3.29 -12.25 -11.02
CA LYS A 206 -3.96 -13.18 -10.10
C LYS A 206 -5.33 -12.63 -9.77
N GLU A 207 -6.35 -13.43 -9.98
CA GLU A 207 -7.73 -13.11 -9.64
C GLU A 207 -8.16 -13.93 -8.44
N ARG A 208 -9.02 -13.37 -7.61
CA ARG A 208 -9.73 -14.08 -6.54
C ARG A 208 -11.14 -13.59 -6.42
N ILE A 209 -12.00 -14.45 -5.96
CA ILE A 209 -13.39 -14.14 -5.61
C ILE A 209 -13.45 -13.96 -4.10
N THR A 210 -14.16 -12.94 -3.64
CA THR A 210 -14.35 -12.68 -2.21
C THR A 210 -15.84 -12.43 -1.96
N PRO A 211 -16.45 -13.07 -0.97
CA PRO A 211 -17.83 -12.76 -0.57
C PRO A 211 -17.98 -11.30 -0.19
N ILE A 212 -19.17 -10.75 -0.38
CA ILE A 212 -19.56 -9.41 0.03
C ILE A 212 -20.95 -9.47 0.67
N GLY A 213 -21.07 -8.85 1.84
CA GLY A 213 -22.29 -8.91 2.61
C GLY A 213 -23.45 -8.11 2.01
N SER A 214 -24.66 -8.53 2.34
CA SER A 214 -25.93 -7.95 1.90
C SER A 214 -26.02 -6.45 2.21
N SER A 215 -25.58 -6.01 3.39
CA SER A 215 -25.54 -4.59 3.80
C SER A 215 -24.67 -3.76 2.85
N ALA A 216 -23.50 -4.28 2.45
CA ALA A 216 -22.61 -3.57 1.52
C ALA A 216 -23.21 -3.51 0.12
N LEU A 217 -23.84 -4.60 -0.35
CA LEU A 217 -24.52 -4.65 -1.64
C LEU A 217 -25.68 -3.64 -1.73
N GLN A 218 -26.50 -3.52 -0.69
CA GLN A 218 -27.60 -2.56 -0.62
C GLN A 218 -27.07 -1.12 -0.75
N VAL A 219 -26.01 -0.78 -0.02
CA VAL A 219 -25.41 0.57 -0.08
C VAL A 219 -24.76 0.82 -1.45
N ILE A 220 -24.15 -0.18 -2.08
CA ILE A 220 -23.61 -0.08 -3.44
C ILE A 220 -24.76 0.17 -4.43
N GLN A 221 -25.86 -0.56 -4.35
CA GLN A 221 -27.04 -0.38 -5.21
C GLN A 221 -27.59 1.04 -5.09
N HIS A 222 -27.77 1.54 -3.87
CA HIS A 222 -28.18 2.91 -3.62
C HIS A 222 -27.22 3.94 -4.22
N TYR A 223 -25.90 3.75 -4.07
CA TYR A 223 -24.91 4.60 -4.73
C TYR A 223 -25.05 4.53 -6.28
N MET A 224 -25.30 3.34 -6.85
CA MET A 224 -25.44 3.17 -8.30
C MET A 224 -26.60 3.96 -8.88
N GLU A 225 -27.70 4.15 -8.17
CA GLU A 225 -28.81 5.00 -8.61
C GLU A 225 -28.35 6.44 -8.87
N PHE A 226 -27.62 7.04 -7.92
CA PHE A 226 -27.04 8.37 -8.08
C PHE A 226 -25.99 8.40 -9.20
N ARG A 227 -25.13 7.39 -9.24
CA ARG A 227 -24.05 7.27 -10.21
C ARG A 227 -24.61 7.24 -11.64
N ASN A 228 -25.64 6.44 -11.90
CA ASN A 228 -26.24 6.29 -13.21
C ASN A 228 -26.90 7.58 -13.69
N LYS A 229 -27.63 8.30 -12.81
CA LYS A 229 -28.17 9.63 -13.11
C LYS A 229 -27.07 10.62 -13.54
N ARG A 230 -25.91 10.59 -12.88
CA ARG A 230 -24.78 11.44 -13.25
C ARG A 230 -24.07 11.01 -14.53
N ALA A 231 -24.01 9.71 -14.82
CA ALA A 231 -23.42 9.21 -16.05
C ALA A 231 -24.18 9.73 -17.28
N GLN A 232 -25.51 9.81 -17.20
CA GLN A 232 -26.35 10.32 -18.27
C GLN A 232 -26.12 11.82 -18.58
N SER A 233 -25.72 12.60 -17.57
CA SER A 233 -25.52 14.06 -17.68
C SER A 233 -24.06 14.47 -17.93
N ASN A 234 -23.14 13.53 -18.09
CA ASN A 234 -21.69 13.83 -18.22
C ASN A 234 -21.04 12.94 -19.30
N SER A 235 -20.77 13.50 -20.47
CA SER A 235 -20.14 12.79 -21.60
C SER A 235 -18.74 12.23 -21.30
N ASN A 236 -18.03 12.80 -20.33
CA ASN A 236 -16.70 12.35 -19.92
C ASN A 236 -16.71 11.32 -18.78
N PHE A 237 -17.89 10.76 -18.44
CA PHE A 237 -18.05 9.82 -17.36
C PHE A 237 -17.51 8.42 -17.75
N ASP A 238 -16.70 7.82 -16.86
CA ASP A 238 -16.21 6.46 -17.05
C ASP A 238 -17.26 5.45 -16.57
N SER A 239 -18.04 4.91 -17.51
CA SER A 239 -19.14 3.99 -17.24
C SER A 239 -18.69 2.64 -16.70
N LYS A 240 -17.45 2.23 -16.98
CA LYS A 240 -16.90 0.93 -16.52
C LYS A 240 -16.53 0.94 -15.06
N VAL A 241 -16.08 2.09 -14.54
CA VAL A 241 -15.54 2.19 -13.18
C VAL A 241 -16.66 2.18 -12.14
N LEU A 242 -16.52 1.38 -11.09
CA LEU A 242 -17.51 1.36 -10.00
C LEU A 242 -17.44 2.66 -9.18
N PHE A 243 -16.29 2.98 -8.59
CA PHE A 243 -16.14 4.15 -7.72
C PHE A 243 -15.47 5.32 -8.46
N VAL A 244 -16.22 6.37 -8.72
CA VAL A 244 -15.76 7.53 -9.47
C VAL A 244 -15.59 8.78 -8.60
N ASN A 245 -14.72 9.68 -9.04
CA ASN A 245 -14.53 10.99 -8.42
C ASN A 245 -15.63 11.99 -8.86
N LYS A 246 -15.56 13.24 -8.38
CA LYS A 246 -16.55 14.28 -8.73
C LYS A 246 -16.65 14.59 -10.24
N HIS A 247 -15.63 14.21 -11.01
CA HIS A 247 -15.56 14.42 -12.46
C HIS A 247 -15.93 13.17 -13.27
N GLY A 248 -16.42 12.10 -12.63
CA GLY A 248 -16.78 10.85 -13.32
C GLY A 248 -15.60 9.94 -13.67
N LYS A 249 -14.39 10.21 -13.18
CA LYS A 249 -13.20 9.37 -13.43
C LYS A 249 -12.87 8.50 -12.21
N ARG A 250 -12.09 7.44 -12.41
CA ARG A 250 -11.65 6.52 -11.36
C ARG A 250 -11.04 7.26 -10.16
N LEU A 251 -11.40 6.83 -8.95
CA LEU A 251 -10.80 7.34 -7.72
C LEU A 251 -9.35 6.89 -7.57
N SER A 252 -8.54 7.73 -6.94
CA SER A 252 -7.20 7.34 -6.47
C SER A 252 -7.26 6.82 -5.03
N THR A 253 -6.30 5.95 -4.67
CA THR A 253 -6.14 5.46 -3.29
C THR A 253 -5.95 6.60 -2.28
N ARG A 254 -5.26 7.68 -2.69
CA ARG A 254 -5.10 8.91 -1.88
C ARG A 254 -6.44 9.59 -1.62
N SER A 255 -7.34 9.61 -2.61
CA SER A 255 -8.68 10.18 -2.45
C SER A 255 -9.50 9.39 -1.45
N VAL A 256 -9.47 8.05 -1.51
CA VAL A 256 -10.16 7.18 -0.54
C VAL A 256 -9.64 7.42 0.88
N ARG A 257 -8.31 7.44 1.09
CA ARG A 257 -7.71 7.72 2.40
C ARG A 257 -8.18 9.06 2.94
N ARG A 258 -8.11 10.14 2.14
CA ARG A 258 -8.53 11.48 2.53
C ARG A 258 -10.02 11.57 2.89
N LYS A 259 -10.88 10.73 2.26
CA LYS A 259 -12.29 10.60 2.62
C LYS A 259 -12.45 9.90 3.97
N MET A 260 -11.75 8.81 4.17
CA MET A 260 -11.74 8.10 5.44
C MET A 260 -11.28 9.02 6.58
N ASP A 261 -10.19 9.78 6.40
CA ASP A 261 -9.69 10.75 7.39
C ASP A 261 -10.77 11.81 7.75
N LYS A 262 -11.55 12.27 6.75
CA LYS A 262 -12.68 13.16 6.98
C LYS A 262 -13.73 12.53 7.89
N TYR A 263 -14.14 11.29 7.60
CA TYR A 263 -15.22 10.64 8.34
C TYR A 263 -14.79 10.16 9.72
N LEU A 264 -13.51 9.78 9.90
CA LEU A 264 -12.93 9.54 11.21
C LEU A 264 -13.02 10.76 12.13
N LYS A 265 -12.68 11.94 11.60
CA LYS A 265 -12.80 13.21 12.35
C LYS A 265 -14.24 13.51 12.74
N ILE A 266 -15.20 13.33 11.82
CA ILE A 266 -16.64 13.57 12.08
C ILE A 266 -17.16 12.57 13.12
N ALA A 267 -16.75 11.31 13.04
CA ALA A 267 -17.12 10.26 13.98
C ALA A 267 -16.41 10.38 15.35
N GLY A 268 -15.44 11.29 15.52
CA GLY A 268 -14.65 11.39 16.74
C GLY A 268 -13.79 10.15 17.01
N LEU A 269 -13.30 9.50 15.94
CA LEU A 269 -12.43 8.32 16.02
C LEU A 269 -10.96 8.73 15.79
N ASP A 270 -10.03 7.84 16.19
CA ASP A 270 -8.60 8.07 16.05
C ASP A 270 -8.20 8.37 14.58
N PRO A 271 -7.60 9.52 14.28
CA PRO A 271 -7.18 9.89 12.92
C PRO A 271 -6.03 9.01 12.37
N GLN A 272 -5.37 8.19 13.19
CA GLN A 272 -4.35 7.24 12.74
C GLN A 272 -4.94 5.99 12.06
N ILE A 273 -6.25 5.79 12.18
CA ILE A 273 -6.96 4.71 11.50
C ILE A 273 -6.83 4.88 9.98
N SER A 274 -6.62 3.78 9.30
CA SER A 274 -6.36 3.74 7.86
C SER A 274 -7.15 2.60 7.19
N PRO A 275 -7.23 2.55 5.87
CA PRO A 275 -7.82 1.40 5.18
C PRO A 275 -7.15 0.06 5.53
N HIS A 276 -5.86 0.08 5.92
CA HIS A 276 -5.17 -1.11 6.42
C HIS A 276 -5.68 -1.51 7.81
N THR A 277 -5.95 -0.53 8.67
CA THR A 277 -6.56 -0.78 9.99
C THR A 277 -7.94 -1.39 9.83
N LEU A 278 -8.78 -0.87 8.92
CA LEU A 278 -10.12 -1.40 8.66
C LEU A 278 -10.07 -2.86 8.15
N ARG A 279 -9.13 -3.17 7.26
CA ARG A 279 -8.88 -4.54 6.81
C ARG A 279 -8.38 -5.44 7.93
N HIS A 280 -7.56 -4.93 8.84
CA HIS A 280 -7.11 -5.67 10.01
C HIS A 280 -8.26 -5.94 10.97
N SER A 281 -9.15 -4.94 11.19
CA SER A 281 -10.38 -5.12 11.96
C SER A 281 -11.28 -6.20 11.37
N PHE A 282 -11.49 -6.20 10.05
CA PHE A 282 -12.20 -7.29 9.37
C PHE A 282 -11.61 -8.66 9.72
N ALA A 283 -10.28 -8.83 9.55
CA ALA A 283 -9.62 -10.09 9.84
C ALA A 283 -9.77 -10.52 11.31
N THR A 284 -9.58 -9.58 12.24
CA THR A 284 -9.69 -9.83 13.68
C THR A 284 -11.12 -10.22 14.05
N HIS A 285 -12.13 -9.52 13.54
CA HIS A 285 -13.53 -9.82 13.82
C HIS A 285 -13.95 -11.18 13.26
N MET A 286 -13.51 -11.53 12.04
CA MET A 286 -13.74 -12.86 11.49
C MET A 286 -13.17 -13.97 12.39
N LEU A 287 -11.92 -13.80 12.84
CA LEU A 287 -11.26 -14.76 13.74
C LEU A 287 -11.95 -14.85 15.11
N ASN A 288 -12.33 -13.71 15.69
CA ASN A 288 -13.03 -13.66 16.96
C ASN A 288 -14.41 -14.35 16.90
N ASN A 289 -15.04 -14.31 15.72
CA ASN A 289 -16.32 -14.97 15.46
C ASN A 289 -16.17 -16.43 14.97
N GLY A 290 -14.99 -17.02 15.14
CA GLY A 290 -14.76 -18.44 14.90
C GLY A 290 -14.35 -18.83 13.48
N ALA A 291 -14.06 -17.87 12.58
CA ALA A 291 -13.46 -18.21 11.29
C ALA A 291 -12.06 -18.79 11.49
N ASP A 292 -11.72 -19.83 10.76
CA ASP A 292 -10.37 -20.37 10.79
C ASP A 292 -9.37 -19.43 10.10
N LEU A 293 -8.14 -19.43 10.59
CA LEU A 293 -7.07 -18.53 10.10
C LEU A 293 -6.79 -18.71 8.60
N ARG A 294 -6.90 -19.93 8.08
CA ARG A 294 -6.63 -20.23 6.67
C ARG A 294 -7.70 -19.62 5.77
N SER A 295 -8.97 -19.76 6.11
CA SER A 295 -10.07 -19.12 5.39
C SER A 295 -9.94 -17.60 5.38
N VAL A 296 -9.57 -16.98 6.51
CA VAL A 296 -9.32 -15.53 6.57
C VAL A 296 -8.13 -15.12 5.71
N GLN A 297 -7.05 -15.89 5.67
CA GLN A 297 -5.89 -15.64 4.80
C GLN A 297 -6.27 -15.75 3.31
N GLU A 298 -7.11 -16.71 2.94
CA GLU A 298 -7.61 -16.90 1.57
C GLU A 298 -8.50 -15.73 1.15
N LEU A 299 -9.45 -15.30 1.99
CA LEU A 299 -10.29 -14.12 1.77
C LEU A 299 -9.45 -12.87 1.55
N LEU A 300 -8.41 -12.69 2.34
CA LEU A 300 -7.51 -11.56 2.24
C LEU A 300 -6.52 -11.66 1.05
N GLY A 301 -6.31 -12.82 0.45
CA GLY A 301 -5.35 -13.02 -0.63
C GLY A 301 -3.90 -12.85 -0.15
N HIS A 302 -3.50 -13.51 0.95
CA HIS A 302 -2.13 -13.56 1.44
C HIS A 302 -1.32 -14.59 0.63
N GLN A 303 -0.16 -14.17 0.09
CA GLN A 303 0.66 -14.96 -0.86
C GLN A 303 1.53 -16.05 -0.22
N SER A 304 1.49 -16.30 1.07
CA SER A 304 2.44 -17.19 1.73
C SER A 304 1.92 -18.61 1.96
N LEU A 305 1.37 -19.24 0.95
CA LEU A 305 1.42 -20.70 0.82
C LEU A 305 1.30 -21.01 -0.68
N SER A 306 2.34 -21.66 -1.19
CA SER A 306 2.43 -22.10 -2.58
C SER A 306 1.20 -22.91 -2.95
N THR A 307 0.52 -22.47 -3.95
CA THR A 307 -0.11 -23.20 -5.02
C THR A 307 -1.21 -22.35 -5.64
N THR A 308 -1.20 -22.26 -6.95
CA THR A 308 -2.31 -21.82 -7.77
C THR A 308 -3.44 -22.81 -7.56
N GLN A 309 -4.19 -22.68 -6.46
CA GLN A 309 -5.47 -23.36 -6.35
C GLN A 309 -6.41 -22.64 -7.31
N ILE A 310 -6.79 -23.34 -8.36
CA ILE A 310 -7.94 -23.01 -9.19
C ILE A 310 -9.13 -22.91 -8.22
N TYR A 311 -9.67 -21.69 -8.04
CA TYR A 311 -10.87 -21.49 -7.24
C TYR A 311 -12.02 -22.24 -7.91
N THR A 312 -12.29 -23.44 -7.44
CA THR A 312 -13.46 -24.22 -7.86
C THR A 312 -14.70 -23.64 -7.16
N HIS A 313 -15.88 -23.86 -7.74
CA HIS A 313 -17.17 -23.48 -7.12
C HIS A 313 -17.30 -24.00 -5.67
N LEU A 314 -16.76 -25.18 -5.37
CA LEU A 314 -16.73 -25.77 -4.04
C LEU A 314 -15.94 -24.93 -3.03
N THR A 315 -14.79 -24.38 -3.44
CA THR A 315 -13.97 -23.51 -2.57
C THR A 315 -14.67 -22.19 -2.28
N THR A 316 -15.35 -21.61 -3.28
CA THR A 316 -16.10 -20.36 -3.13
C THR A 316 -17.28 -20.51 -2.18
N ASN A 317 -18.05 -21.63 -2.31
CA ASN A 317 -19.18 -21.91 -1.42
C ASN A 317 -18.72 -22.08 0.03
N LYS A 318 -17.61 -22.79 0.27
CA LYS A 318 -17.06 -22.94 1.61
C LYS A 318 -16.61 -21.62 2.21
N LEU A 319 -15.97 -20.75 1.42
CA LEU A 319 -15.56 -19.42 1.87
C LEU A 319 -16.78 -18.53 2.17
N LYS A 320 -17.85 -18.66 1.39
CA LYS A 320 -19.10 -17.95 1.63
C LYS A 320 -19.78 -18.44 2.93
N GLU A 321 -19.82 -19.73 3.19
CA GLU A 321 -20.36 -20.30 4.43
C GLU A 321 -19.59 -19.80 5.68
N VAL A 322 -18.25 -19.80 5.62
CA VAL A 322 -17.41 -19.27 6.71
C VAL A 322 -17.66 -17.77 6.88
N TYR A 323 -17.79 -17.03 5.78
CA TYR A 323 -18.07 -15.61 5.81
C TYR A 323 -19.42 -15.31 6.45
N GLU A 324 -20.50 -15.95 6.02
CA GLU A 324 -21.85 -15.78 6.55
C GLU A 324 -21.93 -16.09 8.05
N LYS A 325 -21.21 -17.12 8.50
CA LYS A 325 -21.17 -17.50 9.92
C LYS A 325 -20.35 -16.55 10.79
N SER A 326 -19.35 -15.90 10.25
CA SER A 326 -18.34 -15.21 11.06
C SER A 326 -18.27 -13.71 10.82
N HIS A 327 -18.87 -13.17 9.74
CA HIS A 327 -18.83 -11.74 9.49
C HIS A 327 -19.87 -11.00 10.36
N PRO A 328 -19.47 -9.96 11.13
CA PRO A 328 -20.35 -9.34 12.14
C PRO A 328 -21.62 -8.68 11.58
N ARG A 329 -21.61 -8.28 10.30
CA ARG A 329 -22.78 -7.62 9.69
C ARG A 329 -23.73 -8.60 8.97
N GLU A 330 -23.35 -9.84 8.84
CA GLU A 330 -24.24 -10.91 8.27
C GLU A 330 -24.92 -11.71 9.40
N ASN A 331 -24.20 -11.97 10.48
CA ASN A 331 -24.83 -12.44 11.70
C ASN A 331 -25.42 -11.24 12.44
N ASN A 332 -26.70 -11.24 12.78
CA ASN A 332 -27.26 -10.35 13.79
C ASN A 332 -26.44 -10.59 15.06
N TYR A 333 -25.43 -9.73 15.28
CA TYR A 333 -24.43 -9.87 16.31
C TYR A 333 -25.12 -9.93 17.66
N SER A 334 -25.42 -11.14 18.14
CA SER A 334 -25.65 -11.39 19.55
C SER A 334 -24.31 -11.15 20.20
N GLN A 335 -24.19 -10.14 21.05
CA GLN A 335 -22.97 -9.86 21.81
C GLN A 335 -22.42 -11.19 22.34
N PRO A 336 -21.08 -11.41 22.27
CA PRO A 336 -20.51 -12.57 22.93
C PRO A 336 -20.92 -12.49 24.39
N THR A 337 -21.74 -13.44 24.83
CA THR A 337 -22.09 -13.59 26.24
C THR A 337 -20.76 -13.75 26.97
N ASN A 338 -20.49 -12.81 27.85
CA ASN A 338 -19.29 -12.78 28.70
C ASN A 338 -19.17 -14.15 29.36
N PRO A 339 -18.06 -14.92 29.22
CA PRO A 339 -17.93 -16.24 29.81
C PRO A 339 -18.15 -16.24 31.35
N ASP A 340 -18.03 -15.07 31.99
CA ASP A 340 -18.23 -14.88 33.41
C ASP A 340 -19.73 -14.78 33.81
N GLU A 341 -20.66 -14.51 32.93
CA GLU A 341 -22.09 -14.52 33.22
C GLU A 341 -22.68 -15.95 33.26
N GLN A 342 -22.07 -16.91 32.58
CA GLN A 342 -22.52 -18.32 32.66
C GLN A 342 -22.09 -19.05 33.95
N ARG A 343 -21.13 -18.52 34.70
CA ARG A 343 -20.71 -19.11 35.99
C ARG A 343 -21.64 -18.75 37.17
N ASN A 344 -22.39 -17.64 37.05
CA ASN A 344 -23.28 -17.21 38.14
C ASN A 344 -24.69 -17.83 38.14
N ASN A 345 -25.11 -18.46 37.03
CA ASN A 345 -26.43 -19.07 36.95
C ASN A 345 -26.47 -20.58 37.36
N ASN A 346 -25.31 -21.20 37.59
CA ASN A 346 -25.26 -22.62 38.00
C ASN A 346 -25.05 -22.82 39.53
N ASN A 347 -25.12 -21.77 40.34
CA ASN A 347 -24.98 -21.87 41.82
C ASN A 347 -26.26 -21.53 42.60
N GLN A 348 -27.42 -21.65 41.94
CA GLN A 348 -28.69 -21.66 42.69
C GLN A 348 -29.44 -22.94 42.36
N TRP A 349 -29.08 -24.02 43.07
CA TRP A 349 -29.96 -25.14 43.50
C TRP A 349 -29.24 -25.89 44.61
#